data_65a4f9ba7283d1140be0d43deea579f4
#
_entry.id   65a4f9ba7283d1140be0d43deea579f4
#
_cell.length_a   1.000
_cell.length_b   1.000
_cell.length_c   1.000
_cell.angle_alpha   90.00
_cell.angle_beta   90.00
_cell.angle_gamma   90.00
#
_symmetry.space_group_name_H-M   'P 1'
#
loop_
_entity.id
_entity.type
_entity.pdbx_description
1 polymer ?
#
loop_
_entity_poly.entity_id
_entity_poly.type
_entity_poly.pdbx_seq_one_letter_code
_entity_poly.pdbx_strand_id
1 'polypeptide(L)'
;MNAGARLGLFAVGAAAAFAGAFGLAAAVVPDELATQWEGPAQMEHDDRGMESMPATPAGLVLAASGYELSPVTAPAAAGEPGELSFRILDADGEAVTSYTVAHEQRLHLIVVRSDGAGFRHVHPALDAASGTWSIPWTWDAAGSYRVYADFVPGATDAHESVTLTRLVQVAGEFEPAVVEGTSRTDAVDGFDVSLEGELVAGGAGELTFTVSRGGEPVTALEPYLGALGHLVALREGDLAYLHAHPAGEEPEADAASGPEIAFELRAPTAGRYLLYLDFQVDGEVHTARFVLDAARVR
;
A
#
# COMPACT_ATOMS: atom_id res chain seq x y z
N MET A 1 -52.43 20.72 23.98
CA MET A 1 -52.24 19.59 23.03
C MET A 1 -51.27 18.61 23.67
N ASN A 2 -51.72 17.35 23.81
CA ASN A 2 -50.82 16.30 24.34
C ASN A 2 -49.82 15.83 23.28
N ALA A 3 -48.78 15.10 23.70
CA ALA A 3 -47.70 14.70 22.83
C ALA A 3 -48.13 13.91 21.59
N GLY A 4 -49.21 13.09 21.75
CA GLY A 4 -49.78 12.32 20.65
C GLY A 4 -50.40 13.19 19.55
N ALA A 5 -51.10 14.29 19.93
CA ALA A 5 -51.69 15.22 18.97
C ALA A 5 -50.59 16.02 18.18
N ARG A 6 -49.45 16.33 18.84
CA ARG A 6 -48.31 16.96 18.17
C ARG A 6 -47.61 16.01 17.17
N LEU A 7 -47.47 14.74 17.55
CA LEU A 7 -46.87 13.72 16.68
C LEU A 7 -47.78 13.44 15.47
N GLY A 8 -49.10 13.38 15.67
CA GLY A 8 -50.07 13.21 14.59
C GLY A 8 -50.03 14.38 13.59
N LEU A 9 -49.96 15.63 14.08
CA LEU A 9 -49.90 16.80 13.22
C LEU A 9 -48.56 16.84 12.42
N PHE A 10 -47.45 16.43 13.04
CA PHE A 10 -46.15 16.33 12.37
C PHE A 10 -46.18 15.26 11.28
N ALA A 11 -46.76 14.08 11.56
CA ALA A 11 -46.86 13.00 10.58
C ALA A 11 -47.72 13.41 9.36
N VAL A 12 -48.83 14.10 9.58
CA VAL A 12 -49.69 14.62 8.51
C VAL A 12 -48.97 15.69 7.70
N GLY A 13 -48.23 16.59 8.36
CA GLY A 13 -47.43 17.62 7.69
C GLY A 13 -46.31 17.03 6.84
N ALA A 14 -45.62 16.02 7.36
CA ALA A 14 -44.54 15.32 6.62
C ALA A 14 -45.10 14.55 5.41
N ALA A 15 -46.24 13.87 5.55
CA ALA A 15 -46.90 13.15 4.46
C ALA A 15 -47.36 14.12 3.36
N ALA A 16 -47.93 15.28 3.73
CA ALA A 16 -48.36 16.31 2.77
C ALA A 16 -47.17 16.94 2.03
N ALA A 17 -46.05 17.20 2.75
CA ALA A 17 -44.83 17.73 2.12
C ALA A 17 -44.22 16.71 1.17
N PHE A 18 -44.21 15.44 1.55
CA PHE A 18 -43.67 14.35 0.70
C PHE A 18 -44.54 14.16 -0.56
N ALA A 19 -45.89 14.14 -0.42
CA ALA A 19 -46.80 14.04 -1.56
C ALA A 19 -46.69 15.25 -2.50
N GLY A 20 -46.51 16.46 -1.96
CA GLY A 20 -46.29 17.67 -2.74
C GLY A 20 -44.99 17.65 -3.50
N ALA A 21 -43.87 17.23 -2.86
CA ALA A 21 -42.57 17.09 -3.50
C ALA A 21 -42.57 16.01 -4.59
N PHE A 22 -43.25 14.88 -4.33
CA PHE A 22 -43.38 13.79 -5.30
C PHE A 22 -44.20 14.20 -6.52
N GLY A 23 -45.35 14.91 -6.29
CA GLY A 23 -46.17 15.43 -7.38
C GLY A 23 -45.47 16.51 -8.24
N LEU A 24 -44.65 17.35 -7.62
CA LEU A 24 -43.81 18.30 -8.32
C LEU A 24 -42.69 17.61 -9.14
N ALA A 25 -42.08 16.60 -8.56
CA ALA A 25 -41.03 15.82 -9.27
C ALA A 25 -41.66 15.11 -10.50
N ALA A 26 -42.83 14.51 -10.37
CA ALA A 26 -43.53 13.87 -11.49
C ALA A 26 -43.96 14.84 -12.60
N ALA A 27 -44.12 16.13 -12.29
CA ALA A 27 -44.47 17.16 -13.28
C ALA A 27 -43.26 17.79 -14.00
N VAL A 28 -42.06 17.64 -13.43
CA VAL A 28 -40.84 18.28 -13.93
C VAL A 28 -39.85 17.26 -14.53
N VAL A 29 -39.90 15.99 -14.09
CA VAL A 29 -39.05 14.94 -14.62
C VAL A 29 -39.69 14.36 -15.89
N PRO A 30 -39.00 14.41 -17.06
CA PRO A 30 -39.53 13.80 -18.27
C PRO A 30 -39.74 12.27 -18.06
N ASP A 31 -40.86 11.76 -18.62
CA ASP A 31 -41.22 10.33 -18.52
C ASP A 31 -40.10 9.39 -19.00
N GLU A 32 -39.26 9.85 -19.91
CA GLU A 32 -38.07 9.10 -20.41
C GLU A 32 -37.03 8.86 -19.34
N LEU A 33 -36.92 9.72 -18.34
CA LEU A 33 -35.99 9.53 -17.21
C LEU A 33 -36.63 8.68 -16.09
N ALA A 34 -37.93 8.76 -15.92
CA ALA A 34 -38.64 7.95 -14.93
C ALA A 34 -38.69 6.47 -15.32
N THR A 35 -38.84 6.16 -16.61
CA THR A 35 -38.85 4.78 -17.12
C THR A 35 -37.48 4.08 -17.04
N GLN A 36 -36.40 4.83 -16.97
CA GLN A 36 -35.05 4.24 -16.74
C GLN A 36 -34.89 3.71 -15.30
N TRP A 37 -35.73 4.14 -14.37
CA TRP A 37 -35.67 3.73 -12.96
C TRP A 37 -36.67 2.61 -12.60
N GLU A 38 -37.69 2.38 -13.43
CA GLU A 38 -38.75 1.39 -13.20
C GLU A 38 -38.55 0.04 -13.95
N GLY A 39 -37.51 -0.07 -14.74
CA GLY A 39 -37.17 -1.34 -15.38
C GLY A 39 -36.74 -2.38 -14.33
N PRO A 40 -37.32 -3.62 -14.37
CA PRO A 40 -36.74 -4.70 -13.61
C PRO A 40 -35.27 -4.83 -14.06
N ALA A 41 -34.34 -4.89 -13.12
CA ALA A 41 -32.96 -5.17 -13.41
C ALA A 41 -32.83 -6.57 -14.02
N GLN A 42 -33.17 -6.69 -15.31
CA GLN A 42 -32.69 -7.79 -16.15
C GLN A 42 -31.26 -7.45 -16.45
N MET A 43 -30.37 -8.04 -15.66
CA MET A 43 -28.96 -8.19 -16.04
C MET A 43 -28.95 -9.11 -17.26
N GLU A 44 -29.18 -8.54 -18.46
CA GLU A 44 -28.62 -9.12 -19.65
C GLU A 44 -27.09 -9.00 -19.52
N HIS A 45 -26.45 -10.12 -19.30
CA HIS A 45 -25.02 -10.24 -19.47
C HIS A 45 -24.70 -9.97 -20.95
N ASP A 46 -24.64 -8.70 -21.33
CA ASP A 46 -24.05 -8.30 -22.57
C ASP A 46 -22.53 -8.32 -22.32
N ASP A 47 -21.90 -9.38 -22.79
CA ASP A 47 -20.45 -9.69 -22.68
C ASP A 47 -19.62 -8.75 -23.56
N ARG A 48 -20.07 -7.48 -23.71
CA ARG A 48 -19.39 -6.40 -24.41
C ARG A 48 -18.99 -5.31 -23.43
N GLY A 49 -17.76 -5.45 -22.93
CA GLY A 49 -17.07 -4.36 -22.25
C GLY A 49 -17.47 -4.17 -20.80
N MET A 50 -17.09 -5.10 -19.92
CA MET A 50 -16.58 -4.69 -18.65
C MET A 50 -15.34 -3.84 -18.95
N GLU A 51 -15.53 -2.53 -19.12
CA GLU A 51 -14.46 -1.58 -18.78
C GLU A 51 -14.05 -1.97 -17.37
N SER A 52 -12.88 -2.59 -17.25
CA SER A 52 -12.33 -2.98 -15.96
C SER A 52 -12.39 -1.74 -15.08
N MET A 53 -13.20 -1.79 -14.04
CA MET A 53 -13.11 -0.77 -12.99
C MET A 53 -11.63 -0.65 -12.65
N PRO A 54 -11.10 0.59 -12.60
CA PRO A 54 -9.68 0.75 -12.30
C PRO A 54 -9.40 -0.02 -11.00
N ALA A 55 -8.51 -0.99 -11.08
CA ALA A 55 -8.15 -1.80 -9.93
C ALA A 55 -7.78 -0.86 -8.78
N THR A 56 -8.37 -1.09 -7.61
CA THR A 56 -7.99 -0.32 -6.42
C THR A 56 -6.47 -0.46 -6.24
N PRO A 57 -5.73 0.63 -6.17
CA PRO A 57 -4.28 0.54 -5.98
C PRO A 57 -3.94 -0.34 -4.77
N ALA A 58 -2.92 -1.17 -4.89
CA ALA A 58 -2.46 -2.02 -3.81
C ALA A 58 -2.11 -1.21 -2.56
N GLY A 59 -2.20 -1.82 -1.39
CA GLY A 59 -1.84 -1.19 -0.12
C GLY A 59 -2.77 -0.05 0.34
N LEU A 60 -3.99 0.06 -0.20
CA LEU A 60 -5.01 1.01 0.28
C LEU A 60 -6.17 0.33 0.99
N VAL A 61 -6.23 -0.99 0.98
CA VAL A 61 -7.36 -1.76 1.48
C VAL A 61 -6.97 -2.63 2.66
N LEU A 62 -7.92 -2.75 3.57
CA LEU A 62 -7.87 -3.62 4.74
C LEU A 62 -8.07 -5.09 4.38
N ALA A 63 -8.87 -5.34 3.33
CA ALA A 63 -9.22 -6.67 2.87
C ALA A 63 -9.20 -6.74 1.35
N ALA A 64 -8.65 -7.82 0.79
CA ALA A 64 -8.61 -8.11 -0.64
C ALA A 64 -8.47 -9.62 -0.86
N SER A 65 -8.94 -10.11 -2.00
CA SER A 65 -8.78 -11.52 -2.43
C SER A 65 -9.26 -12.56 -1.39
N GLY A 66 -10.24 -12.19 -0.56
CA GLY A 66 -10.76 -13.06 0.51
C GLY A 66 -9.94 -13.05 1.80
N TYR A 67 -8.95 -12.18 1.92
CA TYR A 67 -8.12 -12.01 3.11
C TYR A 67 -8.32 -10.66 3.76
N GLU A 68 -8.20 -10.61 5.09
CA GLU A 68 -8.28 -9.39 5.89
C GLU A 68 -7.09 -9.28 6.84
N LEU A 69 -6.49 -8.09 6.95
CA LEU A 69 -5.50 -7.79 7.98
C LEU A 69 -6.22 -7.48 9.29
N SER A 70 -6.00 -8.29 10.33
CA SER A 70 -6.56 -8.06 11.67
C SER A 70 -6.10 -6.73 12.27
N PRO A 71 -6.71 -6.23 13.34
CA PRO A 71 -6.13 -5.13 14.10
C PRO A 71 -4.67 -5.38 14.44
N VAL A 72 -3.82 -4.36 14.22
CA VAL A 72 -2.40 -4.40 14.57
C VAL A 72 -2.26 -3.99 16.03
N THR A 73 -1.64 -4.83 16.84
CA THR A 73 -1.21 -4.50 18.19
C THR A 73 0.24 -4.03 18.14
N ALA A 74 0.53 -2.89 18.75
CA ALA A 74 1.89 -2.33 18.80
C ALA A 74 2.01 -1.41 20.03
N PRO A 75 3.23 -0.98 20.45
CA PRO A 75 3.42 0.03 21.49
C PRO A 75 2.60 1.28 21.20
N ALA A 76 1.99 1.86 22.25
CA ALA A 76 1.06 2.98 22.10
C ALA A 76 1.75 4.32 21.83
N ALA A 77 3.01 4.47 22.24
CA ALA A 77 3.76 5.72 22.18
C ALA A 77 5.17 5.53 21.61
N ALA A 78 5.74 6.61 21.09
CA ALA A 78 7.12 6.65 20.63
C ALA A 78 8.10 6.37 21.79
N GLY A 79 9.19 5.64 21.50
CA GLY A 79 10.23 5.29 22.46
C GLY A 79 9.88 4.15 23.42
N GLU A 80 8.63 3.66 23.42
CA GLU A 80 8.23 2.51 24.21
C GLU A 80 8.60 1.21 23.51
N PRO A 81 9.43 0.32 24.09
CA PRO A 81 9.72 -0.99 23.52
C PRO A 81 8.54 -1.94 23.75
N GLY A 82 8.28 -2.80 22.76
CA GLY A 82 7.23 -3.82 22.84
C GLY A 82 7.24 -4.74 21.65
N GLU A 83 6.09 -5.21 21.24
CA GLU A 83 5.89 -6.11 20.09
C GLU A 83 4.85 -5.51 19.14
N LEU A 84 5.12 -5.57 17.85
CA LEU A 84 4.12 -5.37 16.81
C LEU A 84 3.61 -6.75 16.39
N SER A 85 2.28 -6.94 16.43
CA SER A 85 1.69 -8.22 16.08
C SER A 85 0.33 -8.06 15.38
N PHE A 86 0.00 -9.03 14.52
CA PHE A 86 -1.24 -9.09 13.74
C PHE A 86 -1.48 -10.51 13.23
N ARG A 87 -2.63 -10.72 12.61
CA ARG A 87 -2.97 -11.93 11.85
C ARG A 87 -3.51 -11.56 10.48
N ILE A 88 -3.36 -12.46 9.54
CA ILE A 88 -4.13 -12.45 8.30
C ILE A 88 -5.30 -13.41 8.51
N LEU A 89 -6.51 -12.95 8.26
CA LEU A 89 -7.73 -13.74 8.38
C LEU A 89 -8.23 -14.08 6.98
N ASP A 90 -8.76 -15.27 6.82
CA ASP A 90 -9.46 -15.69 5.60
C ASP A 90 -10.93 -15.24 5.59
N ALA A 91 -11.70 -15.64 4.58
CA ALA A 91 -13.10 -15.28 4.42
C ALA A 91 -14.02 -15.83 5.52
N ASP A 92 -13.60 -16.87 6.24
CA ASP A 92 -14.32 -17.45 7.35
C ASP A 92 -13.95 -16.79 8.70
N GLY A 93 -12.96 -15.88 8.66
CA GLY A 93 -12.42 -15.18 9.84
C GLY A 93 -11.39 -16.00 10.61
N GLU A 94 -10.94 -17.12 10.05
CA GLU A 94 -9.91 -17.96 10.62
C GLU A 94 -8.50 -17.43 10.28
N ALA A 95 -7.54 -17.64 11.19
CA ALA A 95 -6.19 -17.18 10.97
C ALA A 95 -5.46 -18.03 9.92
N VAL A 96 -4.92 -17.40 8.89
CA VAL A 96 -4.08 -18.05 7.89
C VAL A 96 -2.76 -18.47 8.51
N THR A 97 -2.37 -19.73 8.33
CA THR A 97 -1.14 -20.31 8.88
C THR A 97 -0.18 -20.83 7.82
N SER A 98 -0.60 -20.85 6.54
CA SER A 98 0.20 -21.32 5.42
C SER A 98 0.44 -20.19 4.43
N TYR A 99 1.70 -19.98 4.06
CA TYR A 99 2.15 -18.94 3.14
C TYR A 99 3.19 -19.52 2.18
N THR A 100 3.14 -19.07 0.94
CA THR A 100 4.19 -19.34 -0.05
C THR A 100 5.36 -18.39 0.21
N VAL A 101 6.59 -18.89 0.10
CA VAL A 101 7.78 -18.04 0.15
C VAL A 101 7.89 -17.27 -1.16
N ALA A 102 7.95 -15.95 -1.08
CA ALA A 102 8.22 -15.05 -2.18
C ALA A 102 9.34 -14.10 -1.75
N HIS A 103 10.31 -13.86 -2.61
CA HIS A 103 11.50 -13.07 -2.26
C HIS A 103 12.10 -13.49 -0.92
N GLU A 104 12.37 -14.81 -0.78
CA GLU A 104 12.97 -15.45 0.41
C GLU A 104 12.15 -15.36 1.71
N GLN A 105 11.02 -14.64 1.72
CA GLN A 105 10.19 -14.44 2.90
C GLN A 105 8.75 -14.91 2.68
N ARG A 106 8.07 -15.25 3.78
CA ARG A 106 6.65 -15.60 3.77
C ARG A 106 5.73 -14.38 3.85
N LEU A 107 6.26 -13.28 4.38
CA LEU A 107 5.56 -12.01 4.52
C LEU A 107 6.57 -10.88 4.63
N HIS A 108 6.34 -9.81 3.87
CA HIS A 108 7.05 -8.55 3.97
C HIS A 108 6.17 -7.57 4.76
N LEU A 109 6.72 -7.05 5.85
CA LEU A 109 6.07 -6.04 6.67
C LEU A 109 6.70 -4.68 6.38
N ILE A 110 5.95 -3.82 5.71
CA ILE A 110 6.37 -2.46 5.43
C ILE A 110 5.62 -1.53 6.39
N VAL A 111 6.35 -0.64 7.03
CA VAL A 111 5.81 0.37 7.92
C VAL A 111 6.33 1.72 7.51
N VAL A 112 5.44 2.70 7.37
CA VAL A 112 5.82 4.08 7.03
C VAL A 112 4.87 5.06 7.70
N ARG A 113 5.39 6.19 8.17
CA ARG A 113 4.58 7.28 8.70
C ARG A 113 3.86 8.01 7.55
N SER A 114 2.73 8.61 7.82
CA SER A 114 1.86 9.26 6.80
C SER A 114 2.54 10.35 5.98
N ASP A 115 3.65 10.90 6.45
CA ASP A 115 4.48 11.89 5.78
C ASP A 115 5.70 11.28 5.05
N GLY A 116 5.77 9.95 4.94
CA GLY A 116 6.87 9.23 4.30
C GLY A 116 8.10 9.01 5.19
N ALA A 117 8.12 9.52 6.40
CA ALA A 117 9.21 9.27 7.35
C ALA A 117 9.06 7.92 8.05
N GLY A 118 10.11 7.49 8.77
CA GLY A 118 10.06 6.30 9.61
C GLY A 118 9.77 5.01 8.82
N PHE A 119 10.21 4.95 7.57
CA PHE A 119 10.10 3.74 6.75
C PHE A 119 10.92 2.60 7.36
N ARG A 120 10.31 1.43 7.41
CA ARG A 120 10.97 0.17 7.77
C ARG A 120 10.39 -0.96 6.91
N HIS A 121 11.26 -1.78 6.38
CA HIS A 121 10.92 -3.03 5.71
C HIS A 121 11.53 -4.17 6.50
N VAL A 122 10.70 -5.02 7.09
CA VAL A 122 11.11 -6.06 8.03
C VAL A 122 10.30 -7.34 7.82
N HIS A 123 10.76 -8.44 8.43
CA HIS A 123 10.15 -9.76 8.28
C HIS A 123 9.79 -10.31 9.66
N PRO A 124 8.49 -10.26 10.06
CA PRO A 124 8.03 -10.80 11.34
C PRO A 124 8.06 -12.33 11.36
N ALA A 125 8.10 -12.89 12.55
CA ALA A 125 7.99 -14.33 12.76
C ALA A 125 6.54 -14.78 12.83
N LEU A 126 6.21 -15.92 12.19
CA LEU A 126 4.90 -16.56 12.26
C LEU A 126 4.88 -17.60 13.39
N ASP A 127 3.97 -17.44 14.34
CA ASP A 127 3.52 -18.56 15.19
C ASP A 127 2.48 -19.36 14.41
N ALA A 128 2.90 -20.49 13.87
CA ALA A 128 2.05 -21.36 13.06
C ALA A 128 0.87 -21.98 13.83
N ALA A 129 0.91 -22.01 15.17
CA ALA A 129 -0.18 -22.55 15.98
C ALA A 129 -1.35 -21.55 16.11
N SER A 130 -1.07 -20.27 16.19
CA SER A 130 -2.08 -19.20 16.32
C SER A 130 -2.31 -18.40 15.05
N GLY A 131 -1.44 -18.53 14.05
CA GLY A 131 -1.42 -17.68 12.85
C GLY A 131 -0.99 -16.24 13.14
N THR A 132 -0.35 -15.99 14.29
CA THR A 132 0.07 -14.65 14.69
C THR A 132 1.46 -14.35 14.13
N TRP A 133 1.57 -13.24 13.43
CA TRP A 133 2.83 -12.62 13.03
C TRP A 133 3.27 -11.65 14.11
N SER A 134 4.54 -11.69 14.50
CA SER A 134 5.07 -10.76 15.51
C SER A 134 6.54 -10.43 15.31
N ILE A 135 6.92 -9.23 15.78
CA ILE A 135 8.28 -8.73 15.76
C ILE A 135 8.49 -7.74 16.91
N PRO A 136 9.66 -7.76 17.61
CA PRO A 136 10.01 -6.71 18.55
C PRO A 136 9.94 -5.33 17.89
N TRP A 137 9.32 -4.35 18.56
CA TRP A 137 9.05 -3.05 17.95
C TRP A 137 9.20 -1.89 18.93
N THR A 138 9.75 -0.81 18.40
CA THR A 138 9.77 0.50 19.05
C THR A 138 9.57 1.56 17.98
N TRP A 139 8.65 2.50 18.21
CA TRP A 139 8.44 3.62 17.32
C TRP A 139 9.50 4.71 17.58
N ASP A 140 10.13 5.21 16.53
CA ASP A 140 11.12 6.29 16.65
C ASP A 140 10.46 7.65 16.88
N ALA A 141 9.24 7.85 16.38
CA ALA A 141 8.51 9.11 16.48
C ALA A 141 7.00 8.87 16.59
N ALA A 142 6.28 9.85 17.11
CA ALA A 142 4.83 9.89 17.12
C ALA A 142 4.26 10.15 15.71
N GLY A 143 2.98 9.82 15.53
CA GLY A 143 2.25 10.08 14.29
C GLY A 143 1.34 8.96 13.86
N SER A 144 0.79 9.08 12.65
CA SER A 144 -0.02 8.06 12.00
C SER A 144 0.88 7.23 11.09
N TYR A 145 0.94 5.94 11.33
CA TYR A 145 1.72 5.01 10.52
C TYR A 145 0.79 4.12 9.69
N ARG A 146 1.20 3.83 8.47
CA ARG A 146 0.60 2.80 7.65
C ARG A 146 1.46 1.55 7.74
N VAL A 147 0.80 0.44 8.04
CA VAL A 147 1.40 -0.89 8.13
C VAL A 147 0.87 -1.70 6.97
N TYR A 148 1.76 -2.27 6.17
CA TYR A 148 1.42 -3.16 5.05
C TYR A 148 1.89 -4.56 5.37
N ALA A 149 1.04 -5.52 5.09
CA ALA A 149 1.39 -6.93 5.03
C ALA A 149 1.30 -7.36 3.56
N ASP A 150 2.45 -7.68 2.98
CA ASP A 150 2.56 -8.18 1.61
C ASP A 150 2.99 -9.66 1.66
N PHE A 151 2.15 -10.53 1.07
CA PHE A 151 2.32 -11.98 1.20
C PHE A 151 1.66 -12.73 0.06
N VAL A 152 2.10 -13.96 -0.17
CA VAL A 152 1.45 -14.92 -1.07
C VAL A 152 0.77 -16.01 -0.24
N PRO A 153 -0.57 -16.17 -0.32
CA PRO A 153 -1.28 -17.23 0.41
C PRO A 153 -0.84 -18.61 -0.04
N GLY A 154 -0.65 -19.53 0.92
CA GLY A 154 -0.20 -20.90 0.63
C GLY A 154 -1.30 -21.87 0.17
N ALA A 155 -2.57 -21.45 0.24
CA ALA A 155 -3.72 -22.33 0.00
C ALA A 155 -4.26 -22.25 -1.44
N THR A 156 -3.71 -21.41 -2.29
CA THR A 156 -4.19 -21.19 -3.66
C THR A 156 -3.11 -21.51 -4.68
N ASP A 157 -3.50 -22.01 -5.85
CA ASP A 157 -2.61 -22.12 -7.04
C ASP A 157 -2.27 -20.73 -7.62
N ALA A 158 -2.80 -19.66 -7.04
CA ALA A 158 -2.51 -18.29 -7.42
C ALA A 158 -1.19 -17.84 -6.77
N HIS A 159 -0.22 -17.53 -7.60
CA HIS A 159 1.08 -16.97 -7.19
C HIS A 159 1.04 -15.44 -7.06
N GLU A 160 -0.16 -14.85 -6.98
CA GLU A 160 -0.31 -13.40 -6.87
C GLU A 160 -0.14 -12.96 -5.42
N SER A 161 0.68 -11.94 -5.24
CA SER A 161 0.85 -11.26 -3.95
C SER A 161 -0.41 -10.50 -3.55
N VAL A 162 -0.71 -10.52 -2.26
CA VAL A 162 -1.80 -9.76 -1.64
C VAL A 162 -1.18 -8.74 -0.67
N THR A 163 -1.40 -7.46 -0.95
CA THR A 163 -0.95 -6.37 -0.08
C THR A 163 -2.14 -5.77 0.68
N LEU A 164 -2.19 -6.00 1.99
CA LEU A 164 -3.21 -5.46 2.89
C LEU A 164 -2.62 -4.38 3.77
N THR A 165 -3.45 -3.45 4.27
CA THR A 165 -2.94 -2.35 5.09
C THR A 165 -3.85 -1.97 6.23
N ARG A 166 -3.24 -1.46 7.32
CA ARG A 166 -3.90 -0.77 8.43
C ARG A 166 -3.15 0.47 8.86
N LEU A 167 -3.90 1.39 9.48
CA LEU A 167 -3.33 2.56 10.14
C LEU A 167 -3.12 2.25 11.63
N VAL A 168 -1.97 2.69 12.15
CA VAL A 168 -1.61 2.64 13.56
C VAL A 168 -1.33 4.06 14.04
N GLN A 169 -1.94 4.45 15.14
CA GLN A 169 -1.71 5.74 15.76
C GLN A 169 -0.70 5.61 16.91
N VAL A 170 0.36 6.39 16.84
CA VAL A 170 1.44 6.41 17.84
C VAL A 170 1.38 7.73 18.58
N ALA A 171 1.15 7.66 19.90
CA ALA A 171 1.05 8.84 20.75
C ALA A 171 2.41 9.52 20.96
N GLY A 172 2.37 10.83 21.14
CA GLY A 172 3.52 11.69 21.38
C GLY A 172 3.42 13.00 20.65
N GLU A 173 4.48 13.79 20.69
CA GLU A 173 4.59 15.03 19.93
C GLU A 173 4.89 14.70 18.47
N PHE A 174 4.01 15.15 17.57
CA PHE A 174 4.15 14.89 16.14
C PHE A 174 4.83 16.07 15.46
N GLU A 175 6.02 15.83 14.94
CA GLU A 175 6.73 16.75 14.07
C GLU A 175 6.71 16.18 12.63
N PRO A 176 5.99 16.81 11.68
CA PRO A 176 5.92 16.31 10.32
C PRO A 176 7.28 16.48 9.62
N ALA A 177 7.69 15.43 8.89
CA ALA A 177 8.79 15.54 7.95
C ALA A 177 8.31 16.26 6.69
N VAL A 178 9.06 17.24 6.24
CA VAL A 178 8.77 17.95 4.99
C VAL A 178 9.65 17.38 3.90
N VAL A 179 9.02 16.79 2.88
CA VAL A 179 9.71 16.34 1.67
C VAL A 179 9.64 17.48 0.66
N GLU A 180 10.73 18.21 0.48
CA GLU A 180 10.81 19.32 -0.47
C GLU A 180 11.32 18.81 -1.84
N GLY A 181 10.49 18.98 -2.88
CA GLY A 181 10.89 18.69 -4.26
C GLY A 181 11.11 17.20 -4.58
N THR A 182 11.84 16.93 -5.66
CA THR A 182 12.32 15.60 -6.05
C THR A 182 13.74 15.40 -5.55
N SER A 183 14.07 14.17 -5.18
CA SER A 183 15.45 13.77 -4.83
C SER A 183 15.83 12.53 -5.62
N ARG A 184 16.95 12.63 -6.33
CA ARG A 184 17.55 11.52 -7.10
C ARG A 184 18.87 11.03 -6.51
N THR A 185 19.22 11.50 -5.32
CA THR A 185 20.41 11.08 -4.60
C THR A 185 20.10 10.98 -3.12
N ASP A 186 20.69 10.01 -2.46
CA ASP A 186 20.66 9.88 -1.01
C ASP A 186 22.02 9.43 -0.49
N ALA A 187 22.30 9.76 0.77
CA ALA A 187 23.50 9.34 1.47
C ALA A 187 23.09 8.61 2.76
N VAL A 188 23.41 7.32 2.85
CA VAL A 188 23.05 6.45 3.98
C VAL A 188 24.25 5.59 4.39
N ASP A 189 24.55 5.59 5.69
CA ASP A 189 25.59 4.73 6.32
C ASP A 189 26.96 4.78 5.62
N GLY A 190 27.31 5.94 5.03
CA GLY A 190 28.55 6.16 4.30
C GLY A 190 28.54 5.71 2.83
N PHE A 191 27.38 5.32 2.32
CA PHE A 191 27.11 5.11 0.91
C PHE A 191 26.44 6.32 0.29
N ASP A 192 26.80 6.63 -0.94
CA ASP A 192 26.11 7.57 -1.81
C ASP A 192 25.35 6.77 -2.87
N VAL A 193 24.04 6.96 -2.99
CA VAL A 193 23.20 6.26 -3.97
C VAL A 193 22.56 7.29 -4.90
N SER A 194 22.70 7.07 -6.20
CA SER A 194 22.07 7.89 -7.24
C SER A 194 21.01 7.11 -8.01
N LEU A 195 19.98 7.80 -8.47
CA LEU A 195 18.86 7.25 -9.20
C LEU A 195 18.76 7.88 -10.60
N GLU A 196 18.75 7.05 -11.62
CA GLU A 196 18.44 7.41 -13.01
C GLU A 196 17.13 6.76 -13.47
N GLY A 197 16.55 7.26 -14.57
CA GLY A 197 15.27 6.82 -15.10
C GLY A 197 14.13 7.80 -14.81
N GLU A 198 12.95 7.53 -15.37
CA GLU A 198 11.76 8.37 -15.23
C GLU A 198 10.51 7.53 -15.03
N LEU A 199 9.55 8.08 -14.28
CA LEU A 199 8.21 7.51 -14.13
C LEU A 199 7.23 8.26 -15.03
N VAL A 200 6.41 7.48 -15.75
CA VAL A 200 5.33 8.00 -16.59
C VAL A 200 4.03 7.34 -16.17
N ALA A 201 2.99 8.14 -15.94
CA ALA A 201 1.68 7.64 -15.53
C ALA A 201 1.09 6.68 -16.56
N GLY A 202 0.66 5.50 -16.11
CA GLY A 202 0.11 4.44 -16.95
C GLY A 202 1.15 3.66 -17.76
N GLY A 203 2.42 4.12 -17.79
CA GLY A 203 3.53 3.45 -18.47
C GLY A 203 4.40 2.61 -17.52
N ALA A 204 5.14 1.67 -18.08
CA ALA A 204 6.28 1.07 -17.40
C ALA A 204 7.48 2.02 -17.50
N GLY A 205 8.25 2.15 -16.42
CA GLY A 205 9.51 2.86 -16.36
C GLY A 205 10.59 1.97 -15.78
N GLU A 206 11.79 2.11 -16.27
CA GLU A 206 12.98 1.50 -15.68
C GLU A 206 13.69 2.53 -14.81
N LEU A 207 14.03 2.14 -13.59
CA LEU A 207 14.79 2.92 -12.64
C LEU A 207 16.08 2.19 -12.32
N THR A 208 17.21 2.87 -12.44
CA THR A 208 18.54 2.34 -12.15
C THR A 208 19.14 3.10 -10.97
N PHE A 209 19.53 2.37 -9.95
CA PHE A 209 20.22 2.89 -8.77
C PHE A 209 21.68 2.51 -8.85
N THR A 210 22.57 3.47 -8.60
CA THR A 210 24.02 3.24 -8.56
C THR A 210 24.55 3.51 -7.17
N VAL A 211 25.20 2.51 -6.56
CA VAL A 211 25.73 2.58 -5.20
C VAL A 211 27.24 2.85 -5.25
N SER A 212 27.70 3.85 -4.48
CA SER A 212 29.11 4.18 -4.32
C SER A 212 29.47 4.40 -2.85
N ARG A 213 30.76 4.26 -2.51
CA ARG A 213 31.30 4.55 -1.17
C ARG A 213 32.58 5.36 -1.33
N GLY A 214 32.61 6.58 -0.78
CA GLY A 214 33.79 7.47 -0.91
C GLY A 214 34.12 7.85 -2.36
N GLY A 215 33.16 7.90 -3.25
CA GLY A 215 33.32 8.19 -4.67
C GLY A 215 33.71 7.01 -5.56
N GLU A 216 33.92 5.82 -4.99
CA GLU A 216 34.22 4.60 -5.73
C GLU A 216 32.96 3.71 -5.87
N PRO A 217 32.73 3.08 -7.03
CA PRO A 217 31.58 2.17 -7.22
C PRO A 217 31.64 0.97 -6.27
N VAL A 218 30.53 0.59 -5.69
CA VAL A 218 30.38 -0.64 -4.88
C VAL A 218 30.13 -1.81 -5.82
N THR A 219 31.12 -2.68 -5.99
CA THR A 219 31.06 -3.88 -6.86
C THR A 219 30.88 -5.18 -6.06
N ALA A 220 30.52 -5.06 -4.79
CA ALA A 220 30.30 -6.17 -3.86
C ALA A 220 28.94 -6.05 -3.17
N LEU A 221 27.90 -5.71 -3.95
CA LEU A 221 26.52 -5.82 -3.49
C LEU A 221 26.19 -7.28 -3.29
N GLU A 222 25.53 -7.59 -2.18
CA GLU A 222 25.12 -8.94 -1.83
C GLU A 222 23.65 -9.16 -2.21
N PRO A 223 23.29 -10.37 -2.67
CA PRO A 223 21.88 -10.70 -2.86
C PRO A 223 21.07 -10.51 -1.58
N TYR A 224 19.96 -9.81 -1.70
CA TYR A 224 19.01 -9.57 -0.62
C TYR A 224 17.59 -9.76 -1.16
N LEU A 225 16.85 -10.68 -0.57
CA LEU A 225 15.49 -11.05 -0.98
C LEU A 225 15.40 -11.54 -2.45
N GLY A 226 16.42 -12.26 -2.90
CA GLY A 226 16.48 -12.86 -4.24
C GLY A 226 16.92 -11.90 -5.35
N ALA A 227 17.34 -10.67 -5.02
CA ALA A 227 17.87 -9.69 -5.97
C ALA A 227 19.04 -8.90 -5.35
N LEU A 228 19.67 -7.99 -6.10
CA LEU A 228 20.73 -7.10 -5.55
C LEU A 228 20.16 -5.97 -4.67
N GLY A 229 18.85 -5.84 -4.62
CA GLY A 229 18.14 -4.89 -3.78
C GLY A 229 16.64 -5.10 -3.85
N HIS A 230 15.91 -4.45 -2.94
CA HIS A 230 14.46 -4.48 -2.90
C HIS A 230 13.93 -3.04 -2.91
N LEU A 231 12.97 -2.75 -3.80
CA LEU A 231 12.42 -1.42 -3.98
C LEU A 231 10.95 -1.38 -3.52
N VAL A 232 10.66 -0.50 -2.58
CA VAL A 232 9.31 -0.12 -2.21
C VAL A 232 9.02 1.27 -2.77
N ALA A 233 7.93 1.40 -3.53
CA ALA A 233 7.47 2.67 -4.04
C ALA A 233 6.07 2.98 -3.53
N LEU A 234 5.87 4.18 -2.97
CA LEU A 234 4.63 4.63 -2.39
C LEU A 234 4.20 5.95 -3.04
N ARG A 235 2.94 6.06 -3.45
CA ARG A 235 2.43 7.34 -3.95
C ARG A 235 2.26 8.33 -2.79
N GLU A 236 2.83 9.54 -2.93
CA GLU A 236 2.63 10.59 -1.94
C GLU A 236 1.13 10.94 -1.80
N GLY A 237 0.70 11.20 -0.57
CA GLY A 237 -0.65 11.59 -0.22
C GLY A 237 -1.50 10.45 0.30
N ASP A 238 -1.65 9.36 -0.44
CA ASP A 238 -2.43 8.20 0.00
C ASP A 238 -1.58 6.97 0.32
N LEU A 239 -0.28 7.02 0.04
CA LEU A 239 0.67 5.93 0.24
C LEU A 239 0.24 4.62 -0.45
N ALA A 240 -0.41 4.71 -1.63
CA ALA A 240 -0.67 3.54 -2.46
C ALA A 240 0.64 2.84 -2.79
N TYR A 241 0.65 1.54 -2.53
CA TYR A 241 1.82 0.68 -2.75
C TYR A 241 1.96 0.32 -4.22
N LEU A 242 3.16 0.49 -4.76
CA LEU A 242 3.51 0.05 -6.10
C LEU A 242 4.47 -1.13 -6.01
N HIS A 243 4.11 -2.22 -6.65
CA HIS A 243 5.02 -3.35 -6.82
C HIS A 243 6.12 -2.97 -7.82
N ALA A 244 7.36 -3.13 -7.41
CA ALA A 244 8.53 -3.00 -8.26
C ALA A 244 9.10 -4.40 -8.53
N HIS A 245 9.51 -4.65 -9.75
CA HIS A 245 10.13 -5.91 -10.13
C HIS A 245 11.61 -5.66 -10.42
N PRO A 246 12.54 -6.43 -9.83
CA PRO A 246 13.94 -6.38 -10.23
C PRO A 246 14.05 -6.62 -11.74
N ALA A 247 14.84 -5.78 -12.42
CA ALA A 247 15.14 -5.96 -13.83
C ALA A 247 16.38 -6.84 -13.98
N GLY A 248 16.36 -7.76 -14.96
CA GLY A 248 17.46 -8.67 -15.22
C GLY A 248 17.29 -10.06 -14.62
N GLU A 249 18.35 -10.85 -14.68
CA GLU A 249 18.41 -12.20 -14.13
C GLU A 249 18.70 -12.16 -12.61
N GLU A 250 18.14 -13.13 -11.87
CA GLU A 250 18.47 -13.28 -10.44
C GLU A 250 20.00 -13.49 -10.29
N PRO A 251 20.66 -12.76 -9.36
CA PRO A 251 22.09 -12.92 -9.16
C PRO A 251 22.38 -14.31 -8.59
N GLU A 252 23.49 -14.94 -9.06
CA GLU A 252 23.98 -16.15 -8.40
C GLU A 252 24.40 -15.83 -6.96
N ALA A 253 24.09 -16.72 -6.03
CA ALA A 253 24.23 -16.50 -4.58
C ALA A 253 25.62 -16.04 -4.10
N ASP A 254 26.68 -16.31 -4.88
CA ASP A 254 28.07 -15.96 -4.57
C ASP A 254 28.68 -14.95 -5.56
N ALA A 255 27.89 -14.40 -6.48
CA ALA A 255 28.38 -13.43 -7.45
C ALA A 255 28.43 -12.02 -6.84
N ALA A 256 29.63 -11.50 -6.63
CA ALA A 256 29.82 -10.07 -6.37
C ALA A 256 29.28 -9.28 -7.57
N SER A 257 28.34 -8.41 -7.35
CA SER A 257 27.61 -7.67 -8.36
C SER A 257 27.47 -6.19 -7.98
N GLY A 258 27.12 -5.38 -8.94
CA GLY A 258 26.97 -3.95 -8.75
C GLY A 258 27.87 -3.16 -9.68
N PRO A 259 27.90 -1.86 -9.57
CA PRO A 259 27.23 -1.00 -8.58
C PRO A 259 25.76 -0.71 -8.88
N GLU A 260 25.21 -1.23 -9.98
CA GLU A 260 23.88 -0.89 -10.48
C GLU A 260 22.83 -1.91 -10.03
N ILE A 261 21.65 -1.41 -9.64
CA ILE A 261 20.45 -2.16 -9.29
C ILE A 261 19.32 -1.57 -10.10
N ALA A 262 18.70 -2.37 -10.98
CA ALA A 262 17.62 -1.90 -11.85
C ALA A 262 16.28 -2.52 -11.49
N PHE A 263 15.21 -1.71 -11.64
CA PHE A 263 13.83 -2.13 -11.40
C PHE A 263 12.91 -1.66 -12.51
N GLU A 264 11.93 -2.49 -12.83
CA GLU A 264 10.76 -2.08 -13.61
C GLU A 264 9.62 -1.69 -12.66
N LEU A 265 9.04 -0.51 -12.90
CA LEU A 265 7.98 0.06 -12.10
C LEU A 265 6.90 0.67 -12.98
N ARG A 266 5.64 0.46 -12.63
CA ARG A 266 4.50 1.09 -13.31
C ARG A 266 3.79 2.05 -12.37
N ALA A 267 3.89 3.36 -12.64
CA ALA A 267 3.15 4.37 -11.91
C ALA A 267 1.69 4.43 -12.43
N PRO A 268 0.66 4.12 -11.62
CA PRO A 268 -0.73 4.11 -12.10
C PRO A 268 -1.25 5.51 -12.41
N THR A 269 -0.71 6.55 -11.76
CA THR A 269 -1.16 7.94 -11.90
C THR A 269 0.03 8.89 -11.96
N ALA A 270 -0.20 10.07 -12.53
CA ALA A 270 0.73 11.18 -12.35
C ALA A 270 0.71 11.67 -10.90
N GLY A 271 1.83 12.14 -10.42
CA GLY A 271 2.03 12.64 -9.06
C GLY A 271 3.39 12.24 -8.50
N ARG A 272 3.59 12.56 -7.25
CA ARG A 272 4.86 12.28 -6.57
C ARG A 272 4.85 10.88 -5.96
N TYR A 273 6.03 10.25 -5.98
CA TYR A 273 6.28 8.92 -5.44
C TYR A 273 7.49 8.96 -4.53
N LEU A 274 7.35 8.33 -3.38
CA LEU A 274 8.39 8.09 -2.38
C LEU A 274 8.95 6.70 -2.65
N LEU A 275 10.26 6.60 -2.82
CA LEU A 275 10.95 5.35 -3.12
C LEU A 275 11.94 5.03 -2.01
N TYR A 276 11.98 3.75 -1.63
CA TYR A 276 12.88 3.23 -0.60
C TYR A 276 13.57 2.02 -1.18
N LEU A 277 14.89 2.11 -1.35
CA LEU A 277 15.74 1.04 -1.84
C LEU A 277 16.48 0.39 -0.68
N ASP A 278 16.21 -0.88 -0.45
CA ASP A 278 17.03 -1.70 0.42
C ASP A 278 18.11 -2.40 -0.41
N PHE A 279 19.34 -2.33 0.03
CA PHE A 279 20.50 -3.02 -0.56
C PHE A 279 21.42 -3.54 0.53
N GLN A 280 22.15 -4.62 0.27
CA GLN A 280 23.01 -5.27 1.26
C GLN A 280 24.48 -5.17 0.90
N VAL A 281 25.29 -4.80 1.88
CA VAL A 281 26.75 -4.77 1.81
C VAL A 281 27.33 -5.21 3.16
N ASP A 282 28.34 -6.06 3.13
CA ASP A 282 29.03 -6.57 4.32
C ASP A 282 28.05 -7.24 5.34
N GLY A 283 26.96 -7.87 4.86
CA GLY A 283 25.91 -8.51 5.66
C GLY A 283 24.93 -7.54 6.32
N GLU A 284 25.03 -6.25 6.07
CA GLU A 284 24.13 -5.21 6.61
C GLU A 284 23.22 -4.66 5.51
N VAL A 285 21.95 -4.48 5.84
CA VAL A 285 20.93 -3.89 4.94
C VAL A 285 20.87 -2.39 5.17
N HIS A 286 20.97 -1.63 4.08
CA HIS A 286 20.88 -0.17 4.06
C HIS A 286 19.66 0.27 3.28
N THR A 287 18.97 1.32 3.72
CA THR A 287 17.77 1.85 3.04
C THR A 287 18.02 3.26 2.54
N ALA A 288 18.15 3.44 1.24
CA ALA A 288 18.22 4.74 0.58
C ALA A 288 16.84 5.25 0.16
N ARG A 289 16.63 6.58 0.17
CA ARG A 289 15.33 7.23 -0.05
C ARG A 289 15.39 8.20 -1.22
N PHE A 290 14.35 8.16 -2.07
CA PHE A 290 14.27 9.02 -3.24
C PHE A 290 12.85 9.55 -3.40
N VAL A 291 12.72 10.64 -4.16
CA VAL A 291 11.43 11.23 -4.48
C VAL A 291 11.40 11.55 -5.96
N LEU A 292 10.46 10.93 -6.69
CA LEU A 292 10.25 11.16 -8.10
C LEU A 292 8.84 11.64 -8.40
N ASP A 293 8.71 12.47 -9.43
CA ASP A 293 7.43 12.82 -10.01
C ASP A 293 7.15 11.95 -11.25
N ALA A 294 6.02 11.23 -11.27
CA ALA A 294 5.53 10.57 -12.48
C ALA A 294 4.84 11.59 -13.38
N ALA A 295 5.35 11.76 -14.60
CA ALA A 295 4.80 12.68 -15.57
C ALA A 295 3.47 12.17 -16.14
N ARG A 296 2.57 13.09 -16.56
CA ARG A 296 1.38 12.73 -17.32
C ARG A 296 1.77 12.34 -18.74
N VAL A 297 1.15 11.29 -19.28
CA VAL A 297 1.19 11.02 -20.73
C VAL A 297 0.54 12.23 -21.45
N ARG A 298 1.24 12.80 -22.41
CA ARG A 298 0.76 13.93 -23.23
C ARG A 298 -0.04 13.42 -24.41
#